data_d43dc6d230804d98756682c730df8b8c
#
_entry.id   d43dc6d230804d98756682c730df8b8c
#
_cell.length_a   1.000
_cell.length_b   1.000
_cell.length_c   1.000
_cell.angle_alpha   90.00
_cell.angle_beta   90.00
_cell.angle_gamma   90.00
#
_symmetry.space_group_name_H-M   'P 1'
#
loop_
_entity.id
_entity.type
_entity.pdbx_description
1 polymer ?
#
loop_
_entity_poly.entity_id
_entity_poly.type
_entity_poly.pdbx_seq_one_letter_code
_entity_poly.pdbx_strand_id
1 'polypeptide(L)'
;MKRAFHVVYTALALNFIIPVLIYIFDPQGAVAGFVQVGQLFSATPYPHSEDSMLWRVLGIANVATLGFSCVLLQVNLRRYFAALLPLLFLKSMASVGFLVAYVSEPHPSYMAACLFDAITVAAMWFFATRAHRAMA
;
A
#
# COMPACT_ATOMS: atom_id res chain seq x y z
N MET A 1 9.43 4.80 -21.39
CA MET A 1 8.22 5.01 -20.56
C MET A 1 7.43 3.73 -20.30
N LYS A 2 6.99 2.94 -21.31
CA LYS A 2 6.24 1.67 -21.11
C LYS A 2 6.98 0.68 -20.18
N ARG A 3 8.29 0.46 -20.41
CA ARG A 3 9.09 -0.45 -19.55
C ARG A 3 9.14 0.02 -18.09
N ALA A 4 9.38 1.30 -17.86
CA ALA A 4 9.41 1.85 -16.50
C ALA A 4 8.05 1.71 -15.78
N PHE A 5 6.95 1.96 -16.49
CA PHE A 5 5.61 1.71 -15.97
C PHE A 5 5.43 0.24 -15.54
N HIS A 6 5.76 -0.72 -16.41
CA HIS A 6 5.61 -2.14 -16.06
C HIS A 6 6.50 -2.54 -14.87
N VAL A 7 7.74 -2.09 -14.83
CA VAL A 7 8.64 -2.37 -13.70
C VAL A 7 8.06 -1.85 -12.39
N VAL A 8 7.64 -0.58 -12.36
CA VAL A 8 7.07 0.04 -11.15
C VAL A 8 5.77 -0.66 -10.74
N TYR A 9 4.86 -0.91 -11.67
CA TYR A 9 3.58 -1.54 -11.35
C TYR A 9 3.71 -3.03 -11.00
N THR A 10 4.71 -3.73 -11.52
CA THR A 10 5.05 -5.08 -11.05
C THR A 10 5.58 -5.04 -9.62
N ALA A 11 6.49 -4.13 -9.31
CA ALA A 11 6.98 -3.94 -7.94
C ALA A 11 5.84 -3.60 -6.97
N LEU A 12 4.92 -2.71 -7.37
CA LEU A 12 3.74 -2.36 -6.57
C LEU A 12 2.79 -3.56 -6.40
N ALA A 13 2.52 -4.31 -7.46
CA ALA A 13 1.69 -5.51 -7.37
C ALA A 13 2.28 -6.53 -6.38
N LEU A 14 3.59 -6.78 -6.46
CA LEU A 14 4.29 -7.67 -5.52
C LEU A 14 4.25 -7.09 -4.09
N ASN A 15 4.46 -5.79 -3.93
CA ASN A 15 4.38 -5.11 -2.63
C ASN A 15 3.00 -5.21 -1.98
N PHE A 16 1.93 -5.41 -2.74
CA PHE A 16 0.59 -5.65 -2.19
C PHE A 16 0.29 -7.14 -2.02
N ILE A 17 0.63 -7.97 -3.00
CA ILE A 17 0.30 -9.40 -2.98
C ILE A 17 1.11 -10.14 -1.90
N ILE A 18 2.40 -9.86 -1.77
CA ILE A 18 3.25 -10.55 -0.78
C ILE A 18 2.76 -10.34 0.65
N PRO A 19 2.51 -9.10 1.13
CA PRO A 19 1.95 -8.88 2.46
C PRO A 19 0.58 -9.54 2.67
N VAL A 20 -0.27 -9.58 1.65
CA VAL A 20 -1.56 -10.30 1.74
C VAL A 20 -1.35 -11.76 2.02
N LEU A 21 -0.43 -12.41 1.29
CA LEU A 21 -0.10 -13.83 1.51
C LEU A 21 0.48 -14.04 2.92
N ILE A 22 1.43 -13.19 3.34
CA ILE A 22 1.98 -13.26 4.70
C ILE A 22 0.85 -13.11 5.73
N TYR A 23 -0.04 -12.12 5.55
CA TYR A 23 -1.12 -11.87 6.49
C TYR A 23 -2.16 -12.99 6.56
N ILE A 24 -2.34 -13.75 5.48
CA ILE A 24 -3.19 -14.95 5.44
C ILE A 24 -2.55 -16.11 6.21
N PHE A 25 -1.25 -16.38 5.95
CA PHE A 25 -0.57 -17.58 6.46
C PHE A 25 0.14 -17.36 7.78
N ASP A 26 0.66 -16.15 8.04
CA ASP A 26 1.38 -15.76 9.26
C ASP A 26 1.00 -14.33 9.67
N PRO A 27 -0.20 -14.10 10.22
CA PRO A 27 -0.65 -12.77 10.62
C PRO A 27 0.22 -12.15 11.73
N GLN A 28 0.78 -12.97 12.61
CA GLN A 28 1.64 -12.48 13.69
C GLN A 28 2.98 -11.98 13.14
N GLY A 29 3.57 -12.70 12.19
CA GLY A 29 4.80 -12.26 11.50
C GLY A 29 4.60 -10.98 10.68
N ALA A 30 3.44 -10.80 10.06
CA ALA A 30 3.10 -9.57 9.34
C ALA A 30 3.08 -8.34 10.27
N VAL A 31 2.44 -8.47 11.45
CA VAL A 31 2.40 -7.40 12.47
C VAL A 31 3.78 -7.15 13.05
N ALA A 32 4.54 -8.21 13.35
CA ALA A 32 5.90 -8.11 13.88
C ALA A 32 6.82 -7.33 12.93
N GLY A 33 6.72 -7.56 11.62
CA GLY A 33 7.48 -6.80 10.60
C GLY A 33 7.17 -5.31 10.61
N PHE A 34 5.89 -4.94 10.75
CA PHE A 34 5.48 -3.54 10.87
C PHE A 34 6.02 -2.88 12.15
N VAL A 35 5.97 -3.59 13.28
CA VAL A 35 6.50 -3.12 14.56
C VAL A 35 8.03 -2.95 14.50
N GLN A 36 8.75 -3.88 13.90
CA GLN A 36 10.20 -3.81 13.73
C GLN A 36 10.64 -2.55 12.98
N VAL A 37 9.92 -2.12 11.96
CA VAL A 37 10.23 -0.87 11.26
C VAL A 37 10.20 0.33 12.21
N GLY A 38 9.22 0.39 13.12
CA GLY A 38 9.16 1.45 14.12
C GLY A 38 10.29 1.36 15.15
N GLN A 39 10.66 0.16 15.56
CA GLN A 39 11.74 -0.09 16.53
C GLN A 39 13.13 0.31 16.03
N LEU A 40 13.34 0.38 14.69
CA LEU A 40 14.58 0.92 14.13
C LEU A 40 14.80 2.41 14.46
N PHE A 41 13.72 3.13 14.74
CA PHE A 41 13.77 4.58 14.98
C PHE A 41 13.47 4.98 16.43
N SER A 42 12.92 4.09 17.24
CA SER A 42 12.56 4.37 18.63
C SER A 42 12.42 3.09 19.45
N ALA A 43 12.80 3.16 20.72
CA ALA A 43 12.54 2.11 21.70
C ALA A 43 11.11 2.16 22.28
N THR A 44 10.25 3.06 21.78
CA THR A 44 8.86 3.20 22.25
C THR A 44 8.08 1.91 21.95
N PRO A 45 7.36 1.33 22.92
CA PRO A 45 6.52 0.16 22.69
C PRO A 45 5.43 0.47 21.63
N TYR A 46 5.12 -0.52 20.79
CA TYR A 46 4.03 -0.39 19.85
C TYR A 46 2.70 -0.40 20.62
N PRO A 47 1.76 0.53 20.32
CA PRO A 47 0.46 0.54 20.94
C PRO A 47 -0.29 -0.76 20.66
N HIS A 48 -0.96 -1.33 21.66
CA HIS A 48 -1.75 -2.53 21.48
C HIS A 48 -2.94 -2.26 20.56
N SER A 49 -3.02 -2.98 19.45
CA SER A 49 -4.22 -3.03 18.61
C SER A 49 -5.02 -4.28 18.93
N GLU A 50 -6.33 -4.14 19.10
CA GLU A 50 -7.23 -5.30 19.18
C GLU A 50 -7.21 -6.01 17.81
N ASP A 51 -6.84 -7.29 17.81
CA ASP A 51 -6.87 -8.13 16.61
C ASP A 51 -8.30 -8.61 16.35
N SER A 52 -9.04 -7.82 15.58
CA SER A 52 -10.37 -8.20 15.12
C SER A 52 -10.28 -8.97 13.80
N MET A 53 -10.84 -10.19 13.77
CA MET A 53 -10.93 -11.00 12.55
C MET A 53 -11.66 -10.23 11.43
N LEU A 54 -12.66 -9.44 11.76
CA LEU A 54 -13.39 -8.60 10.80
C LEU A 54 -12.43 -7.61 10.09
N TRP A 55 -11.64 -6.87 10.86
CA TRP A 55 -10.69 -5.91 10.32
C TRP A 55 -9.56 -6.59 9.54
N ARG A 56 -9.15 -7.79 9.98
CA ARG A 56 -8.16 -8.59 9.24
C ARG A 56 -8.69 -8.96 7.86
N VAL A 57 -9.91 -9.51 7.77
CA VAL A 57 -10.52 -9.90 6.48
C VAL A 57 -10.69 -8.68 5.57
N LEU A 58 -11.18 -7.55 6.09
CA LEU A 58 -11.32 -6.32 5.33
C LEU A 58 -9.97 -5.78 4.85
N GLY A 59 -8.95 -5.82 5.70
CA GLY A 59 -7.59 -5.40 5.34
C GLY A 59 -7.02 -6.26 4.21
N ILE A 60 -7.12 -7.58 4.32
CA ILE A 60 -6.69 -8.53 3.27
C ILE A 60 -7.41 -8.23 1.95
N ALA A 61 -8.74 -8.09 1.97
CA ALA A 61 -9.54 -7.81 0.78
C ALA A 61 -9.14 -6.50 0.12
N ASN A 62 -8.94 -5.43 0.91
CA ASN A 62 -8.51 -4.14 0.41
C ASN A 62 -7.13 -4.21 -0.27
N VAL A 63 -6.14 -4.80 0.39
CA VAL A 63 -4.78 -4.88 -0.15
C VAL A 63 -4.71 -5.82 -1.37
N ALA A 64 -5.46 -6.92 -1.37
CA ALA A 64 -5.60 -7.80 -2.53
C ALA A 64 -6.21 -7.05 -3.74
N THR A 65 -7.21 -6.19 -3.50
CA THR A 65 -7.81 -5.34 -4.55
C THR A 65 -6.80 -4.37 -5.13
N LEU A 66 -5.90 -3.80 -4.33
CA LEU A 66 -4.81 -2.97 -4.83
C LEU A 66 -3.88 -3.75 -5.76
N GLY A 67 -3.45 -4.94 -5.35
CA GLY A 67 -2.60 -5.83 -6.15
C GLY A 67 -3.27 -6.19 -7.49
N PHE A 68 -4.54 -6.60 -7.44
CA PHE A 68 -5.32 -6.91 -8.64
C PHE A 68 -5.46 -5.71 -9.58
N SER A 69 -5.73 -4.52 -9.05
CA SER A 69 -5.83 -3.30 -9.85
C SER A 69 -4.50 -2.95 -10.55
N CYS A 70 -3.37 -3.16 -9.88
CA CYS A 70 -2.05 -2.99 -10.48
C CYS A 70 -1.82 -3.96 -11.65
N VAL A 71 -2.30 -5.21 -11.54
CA VAL A 71 -2.24 -6.20 -12.63
C VAL A 71 -3.14 -5.78 -13.80
N LEU A 72 -4.39 -5.36 -13.53
CA LEU A 72 -5.32 -4.89 -14.58
C LEU A 72 -4.73 -3.73 -15.39
N LEU A 73 -4.13 -2.75 -14.71
CA LEU A 73 -3.47 -1.62 -15.38
C LEU A 73 -2.32 -2.08 -16.27
N GLN A 74 -1.58 -3.11 -15.89
CA GLN A 74 -0.50 -3.67 -16.71
C GLN A 74 -1.01 -4.46 -17.93
N VAL A 75 -2.14 -5.17 -17.80
CA VAL A 75 -2.76 -5.92 -18.91
C VAL A 75 -3.22 -4.97 -20.02
N ASN A 76 -3.95 -3.91 -19.67
CA ASN A 76 -4.37 -2.91 -20.65
C ASN A 76 -4.62 -1.55 -19.97
N LEU A 77 -3.60 -0.72 -19.95
CA LEU A 77 -3.64 0.58 -19.28
C LEU A 77 -4.73 1.51 -19.86
N ARG A 78 -4.96 1.49 -21.18
CA ARG A 78 -6.01 2.33 -21.79
C ARG A 78 -7.40 1.93 -21.33
N ARG A 79 -7.70 0.64 -21.37
CA ARG A 79 -9.02 0.09 -21.01
C ARG A 79 -9.30 0.26 -19.51
N TYR A 80 -8.30 0.02 -18.68
CA TYR A 80 -8.46 -0.02 -17.23
C TYR A 80 -7.95 1.22 -16.50
N PHE A 81 -7.70 2.32 -17.21
CA PHE A 81 -7.15 3.54 -16.61
C PHE A 81 -7.99 4.07 -15.44
N ALA A 82 -9.31 3.89 -15.49
CA ALA A 82 -10.21 4.27 -14.40
C ALA A 82 -9.92 3.51 -13.08
N ALA A 83 -9.33 2.29 -13.14
CA ALA A 83 -8.93 1.55 -11.94
C ALA A 83 -7.79 2.24 -11.15
N LEU A 84 -7.13 3.24 -11.75
CA LEU A 84 -6.18 4.08 -11.03
C LEU A 84 -6.83 4.92 -9.92
N LEU A 85 -8.06 5.37 -10.11
CA LEU A 85 -8.75 6.23 -9.14
C LEU A 85 -8.96 5.56 -7.77
N PRO A 86 -9.59 4.37 -7.68
CA PRO A 86 -9.73 3.69 -6.39
C PRO A 86 -8.38 3.32 -5.76
N LEU A 87 -7.36 2.99 -6.57
CA LEU A 87 -6.00 2.76 -6.12
C LEU A 87 -5.41 3.99 -5.39
N LEU A 88 -5.45 5.14 -6.05
CA LEU A 88 -4.95 6.39 -5.50
C LEU A 88 -5.75 6.80 -4.27
N PHE A 89 -7.08 6.71 -4.32
CA PHE A 89 -7.95 7.09 -3.22
C PHE A 89 -7.65 6.25 -1.97
N LEU A 90 -7.61 4.93 -2.10
CA LEU A 90 -7.40 4.02 -0.97
C LEU A 90 -6.02 4.26 -0.33
N LYS A 91 -4.97 4.42 -1.12
CA LYS A 91 -3.62 4.71 -0.63
C LYS A 91 -3.49 6.11 -0.01
N SER A 92 -4.18 7.11 -0.57
CA SER A 92 -4.24 8.44 0.04
C SER A 92 -4.94 8.41 1.38
N MET A 93 -6.07 7.70 1.48
CA MET A 93 -6.79 7.53 2.74
C MET A 93 -5.97 6.77 3.79
N ALA A 94 -5.21 5.74 3.38
CA ALA A 94 -4.30 5.04 4.27
C ALA A 94 -3.19 5.96 4.79
N SER A 95 -2.57 6.76 3.91
CA SER A 95 -1.56 7.74 4.31
C SER A 95 -2.09 8.75 5.34
N VAL A 96 -3.28 9.31 5.09
CA VAL A 96 -3.94 10.23 6.04
C VAL A 96 -4.30 9.52 7.35
N GLY A 97 -4.81 8.30 7.28
CA GLY A 97 -5.13 7.49 8.46
C GLY A 97 -3.90 7.23 9.34
N PHE A 98 -2.76 6.89 8.75
CA PHE A 98 -1.50 6.71 9.48
C PHE A 98 -0.97 8.03 10.07
N LEU A 99 -1.18 9.16 9.39
CA LEU A 99 -0.84 10.47 9.95
C LEU A 99 -1.69 10.78 11.19
N VAL A 100 -3.01 10.53 11.12
CA VAL A 100 -3.91 10.71 12.27
C VAL A 100 -3.52 9.79 13.42
N ALA A 101 -3.20 8.51 13.13
CA ALA A 101 -2.72 7.57 14.13
C ALA A 101 -1.43 8.05 14.79
N TYR A 102 -0.48 8.58 14.01
CA TYR A 102 0.76 9.15 14.54
C TYR A 102 0.53 10.36 15.46
N VAL A 103 -0.42 11.22 15.12
CA VAL A 103 -0.76 12.38 15.96
C VAL A 103 -1.43 11.95 17.27
N SER A 104 -2.27 10.90 17.21
CA SER A 104 -2.98 10.40 18.39
C SER A 104 -2.08 9.57 19.32
N GLU A 105 -1.28 8.70 18.75
CA GLU A 105 -0.36 7.80 19.46
C GLU A 105 0.99 7.78 18.73
N PRO A 106 1.93 8.69 19.06
CA PRO A 106 3.17 8.84 18.32
C PRO A 106 4.02 7.55 18.34
N HIS A 107 4.05 6.86 17.20
CA HIS A 107 4.93 5.72 16.99
C HIS A 107 5.56 5.80 15.59
N PRO A 108 6.90 5.63 15.45
CA PRO A 108 7.60 5.79 14.18
C PRO A 108 7.06 4.94 13.03
N SER A 109 6.50 3.76 13.31
CA SER A 109 5.89 2.90 12.29
C SER A 109 4.74 3.60 11.55
N TYR A 110 3.93 4.40 12.25
CA TYR A 110 2.83 5.13 11.62
C TYR A 110 3.34 6.21 10.68
N MET A 111 4.38 6.95 11.08
CA MET A 111 5.00 7.95 10.22
C MET A 111 5.66 7.29 8.99
N ALA A 112 6.38 6.18 9.19
CA ALA A 112 6.99 5.43 8.10
C ALA A 112 5.93 4.94 7.10
N ALA A 113 4.81 4.39 7.58
CA ALA A 113 3.70 3.93 6.74
C ALA A 113 3.03 5.09 6.00
N CYS A 114 2.81 6.22 6.67
CA CYS A 114 2.27 7.44 6.07
C CYS A 114 3.13 7.90 4.88
N LEU A 115 4.44 8.05 5.08
CA LEU A 115 5.38 8.49 4.05
C LEU A 115 5.48 7.47 2.91
N PHE A 116 5.52 6.18 3.23
CA PHE A 116 5.55 5.12 2.23
C PHE A 116 4.31 5.14 1.33
N ASP A 117 3.12 5.31 1.91
CA ASP A 117 1.88 5.38 1.14
C ASP A 117 1.79 6.66 0.31
N ALA A 118 2.23 7.81 0.82
CA ALA A 118 2.29 9.06 0.07
C ALA A 118 3.23 8.96 -1.15
N ILE A 119 4.43 8.39 -0.98
CA ILE A 119 5.39 8.15 -2.07
C ILE A 119 4.77 7.18 -3.09
N THR A 120 4.10 6.14 -2.63
CA THR A 120 3.43 5.16 -3.48
C THR A 120 2.34 5.81 -4.34
N VAL A 121 1.52 6.69 -3.77
CA VAL A 121 0.51 7.48 -4.52
C VAL A 121 1.17 8.32 -5.60
N ALA A 122 2.23 9.06 -5.26
CA ALA A 122 2.96 9.88 -6.21
C ALA A 122 3.55 9.05 -7.37
N ALA A 123 4.15 7.91 -7.05
CA ALA A 123 4.70 6.99 -8.05
C ALA A 123 3.61 6.41 -8.97
N MET A 124 2.50 5.91 -8.39
CA MET A 124 1.37 5.39 -9.17
C MET A 124 0.85 6.42 -10.16
N TRP A 125 0.56 7.62 -9.68
CA TRP A 125 0.06 8.71 -10.52
C TRP A 125 1.04 9.06 -11.63
N PHE A 126 2.30 9.29 -11.29
CA PHE A 126 3.32 9.72 -12.22
C PHE A 126 3.54 8.70 -13.36
N PHE A 127 3.75 7.44 -13.01
CA PHE A 127 4.06 6.41 -14.01
C PHE A 127 2.85 6.03 -14.86
N ALA A 128 1.65 5.92 -14.27
CA ALA A 128 0.44 5.61 -15.02
C ALA A 128 0.06 6.73 -15.99
N THR A 129 0.04 7.97 -15.53
CA THR A 129 -0.36 9.11 -16.39
C THR A 129 0.63 9.33 -17.52
N ARG A 130 1.94 9.24 -17.25
CA ARG A 130 2.95 9.34 -18.30
C ARG A 130 2.90 8.18 -19.30
N ALA A 131 2.68 6.96 -18.83
CA ALA A 131 2.51 5.81 -19.72
C ALA A 131 1.24 5.93 -20.56
N HIS A 132 0.13 6.38 -19.96
CA HIS A 132 -1.13 6.58 -20.66
C HIS A 132 -1.00 7.64 -21.76
N ARG A 133 -0.39 8.79 -21.47
CA ARG A 133 -0.13 9.84 -22.46
C ARG A 133 0.80 9.40 -23.60
N ALA A 134 1.77 8.54 -23.32
CA ALA A 134 2.68 8.00 -24.34
C ALA A 134 2.03 6.96 -25.25
N MET A 135 0.79 6.55 -24.96
CA MET A 135 -0.03 5.65 -25.78
C MET A 135 -1.19 6.37 -26.48
N ALA A 136 -1.49 7.61 -26.08
CA ALA A 136 -2.47 8.45 -26.78
C ALA A 136 -1.91 8.95 -28.10
#